data_c6b17308bc04ab326372da0d7e61b894
#
_entry.id   c6b17308bc04ab326372da0d7e61b894
#
_cell.length_a   1.000
_cell.length_b   1.000
_cell.length_c   1.000
_cell.angle_alpha   90.00
_cell.angle_beta   90.00
_cell.angle_gamma   90.00
#
_symmetry.space_group_name_H-M   'P 1'
#
loop_
_entity.id
_entity.type
_entity.pdbx_description
1 polymer ?
#
loop_
_entity_poly.entity_id
_entity_poly.type
_entity_poly.pdbx_seq_one_letter_code
_entity_poly.pdbx_strand_id
1 'polypeptide(L)'
;MEPGRSSRLCVILARTSVSTIATVGEHDVRVAGFEGLDPRSAYRLWQLRQDVFVVEQECPYADLDGRDLEPGTRHLWVDDESEPVGYLRMLEDGDGWRIGRVLVARSHRGRGIAEALVRAALEVGGPGPYRLDAQSYLTGWYARFGFEPSGPEFVEDGIPHVPMRRG
;
A
#
# COMPACT_ATOMS: atom_id res chain seq x y z
N MET A 1 -9.30 14.04 38.90
CA MET A 1 -8.43 12.95 38.45
C MET A 1 -9.31 11.99 37.65
N GLU A 2 -9.40 12.18 36.32
CA GLU A 2 -10.23 11.35 35.45
C GLU A 2 -9.35 10.27 34.79
N PRO A 3 -9.78 9.00 34.73
CA PRO A 3 -9.02 7.92 34.13
C PRO A 3 -9.18 7.90 32.63
N GLY A 4 -8.06 7.67 31.95
CA GLY A 4 -7.86 7.67 30.51
C GLY A 4 -8.87 6.85 29.70
N ARG A 5 -9.26 7.39 28.57
CA ARG A 5 -10.02 6.69 27.52
C ARG A 5 -9.11 5.66 26.87
N SER A 6 -9.30 4.41 27.24
CA SER A 6 -8.77 3.25 26.53
C SER A 6 -9.48 3.15 25.19
N SER A 7 -8.73 3.24 24.10
CA SER A 7 -9.21 2.91 22.76
C SER A 7 -9.57 1.42 22.73
N ARG A 8 -10.85 1.12 22.77
CA ARG A 8 -11.34 -0.26 22.60
C ARG A 8 -11.42 -0.53 21.09
N LEU A 9 -10.54 -1.40 20.64
CA LEU A 9 -10.64 -2.05 19.33
C LEU A 9 -11.93 -2.89 19.33
N CYS A 10 -12.97 -2.43 18.65
CA CYS A 10 -14.21 -3.16 18.50
C CYS A 10 -14.07 -4.12 17.31
N VAL A 11 -13.67 -5.36 17.57
CA VAL A 11 -13.67 -6.43 16.56
C VAL A 11 -15.10 -6.93 16.42
N ILE A 12 -15.80 -6.49 15.39
CA ILE A 12 -17.09 -7.08 14.99
C ILE A 12 -16.80 -8.18 13.97
N LEU A 13 -16.84 -9.42 14.41
CA LEU A 13 -16.84 -10.61 13.55
C LEU A 13 -18.20 -10.75 12.87
N ALA A 14 -18.37 -10.14 11.71
CA ALA A 14 -19.44 -10.47 10.79
C ALA A 14 -18.82 -11.03 9.51
N ARG A 15 -19.21 -12.23 9.12
CA ARG A 15 -18.87 -12.86 7.83
C ARG A 15 -19.51 -12.03 6.72
N THR A 16 -18.80 -11.05 6.22
CA THR A 16 -18.94 -10.38 4.90
C THR A 16 -17.95 -9.22 4.87
N SER A 17 -17.01 -9.23 3.92
CA SER A 17 -16.13 -8.10 3.52
C SER A 17 -15.75 -7.11 4.65
N VAL A 18 -14.82 -7.48 5.52
CA VAL A 18 -14.32 -6.54 6.53
C VAL A 18 -13.12 -5.81 5.96
N SER A 19 -13.37 -4.65 5.37
CA SER A 19 -12.31 -3.67 5.20
C SER A 19 -12.05 -3.02 6.56
N THR A 20 -10.87 -3.24 7.14
CA THR A 20 -10.43 -2.47 8.29
C THR A 20 -10.12 -1.04 7.82
N ILE A 21 -10.54 -0.04 8.56
CA ILE A 21 -10.20 1.36 8.28
C ILE A 21 -9.15 1.80 9.29
N ALA A 22 -8.00 2.27 8.79
CA ALA A 22 -6.98 2.95 9.58
C ALA A 22 -7.00 4.43 9.22
N THR A 23 -7.30 5.30 10.17
CA THR A 23 -7.24 6.76 9.95
C THR A 23 -5.81 7.24 10.17
N VAL A 24 -5.19 7.81 9.14
CA VAL A 24 -3.84 8.38 9.19
C VAL A 24 -3.89 9.83 8.73
N GLY A 25 -3.71 10.75 9.68
CA GLY A 25 -3.89 12.18 9.39
C GLY A 25 -5.34 12.49 8.99
N GLU A 26 -5.53 13.03 7.80
CA GLU A 26 -6.85 13.37 7.23
C GLU A 26 -7.39 12.26 6.32
N HIS A 27 -6.70 11.11 6.18
CA HIS A 27 -7.05 10.05 5.24
C HIS A 27 -7.51 8.79 5.95
N ASP A 28 -8.64 8.26 5.52
CA ASP A 28 -9.11 6.94 5.89
C ASP A 28 -8.55 5.91 4.90
N VAL A 29 -7.63 5.07 5.39
CA VAL A 29 -7.03 3.98 4.61
C VAL A 29 -7.83 2.71 4.84
N ARG A 30 -8.40 2.17 3.78
CA ARG A 30 -9.07 0.87 3.80
C ARG A 30 -8.05 -0.24 3.63
N VAL A 31 -8.26 -1.37 4.30
CA VAL A 31 -7.37 -2.53 4.27
C VAL A 31 -8.19 -3.80 4.10
N ALA A 32 -7.87 -4.61 3.11
CA ALA A 32 -8.51 -5.92 2.92
C ALA A 32 -7.55 -6.93 2.27
N GLY A 33 -7.77 -8.23 2.54
CA GLY A 33 -7.30 -9.30 1.66
C GLY A 33 -8.20 -9.41 0.43
N PHE A 34 -7.81 -10.20 -0.58
CA PHE A 34 -8.59 -10.34 -1.81
C PHE A 34 -10.04 -10.78 -1.55
N GLU A 35 -10.24 -11.78 -0.68
CA GLU A 35 -11.57 -12.28 -0.32
C GLU A 35 -12.46 -11.23 0.37
N GLY A 36 -11.87 -10.17 0.88
CA GLY A 36 -12.58 -9.03 1.49
C GLY A 36 -12.94 -7.92 0.51
N LEU A 37 -12.49 -8.00 -0.74
CA LEU A 37 -12.82 -7.05 -1.78
C LEU A 37 -14.13 -7.44 -2.46
N ASP A 38 -15.08 -6.52 -2.57
CA ASP A 38 -16.19 -6.73 -3.48
C ASP A 38 -15.72 -6.58 -4.94
N PRO A 39 -16.42 -7.21 -5.91
CA PRO A 39 -15.98 -7.22 -7.31
C PRO A 39 -15.81 -5.81 -7.91
N ARG A 40 -16.62 -4.84 -7.50
CA ARG A 40 -16.54 -3.48 -8.02
C ARG A 40 -15.32 -2.75 -7.48
N SER A 41 -15.04 -2.88 -6.19
CA SER A 41 -13.84 -2.32 -5.56
C SER A 41 -12.57 -2.94 -6.17
N ALA A 42 -12.53 -4.27 -6.33
CA ALA A 42 -11.40 -4.94 -6.97
C ALA A 42 -11.16 -4.41 -8.40
N TYR A 43 -12.21 -4.32 -9.21
CA TYR A 43 -12.11 -3.81 -10.58
C TYR A 43 -11.55 -2.39 -10.63
N ARG A 44 -12.03 -1.48 -9.76
CA ARG A 44 -11.57 -0.08 -9.70
C ARG A 44 -10.14 0.05 -9.23
N LEU A 45 -9.72 -0.75 -8.26
CA LEU A 45 -8.32 -0.81 -7.83
C LEU A 45 -7.39 -1.25 -8.96
N TRP A 46 -7.79 -2.28 -9.72
CA TRP A 46 -7.02 -2.73 -10.90
C TRP A 46 -6.99 -1.69 -12.00
N GLN A 47 -8.11 -1.01 -12.25
CA GLN A 47 -8.16 0.09 -13.21
C GLN A 47 -7.19 1.22 -12.81
N LEU A 48 -7.20 1.65 -11.56
CA LEU A 48 -6.29 2.67 -11.05
C LEU A 48 -4.81 2.25 -11.20
N ARG A 49 -4.48 1.00 -10.92
CA ARG A 49 -3.12 0.46 -11.12
C ARG A 49 -2.72 0.50 -12.59
N GLN A 50 -3.61 0.06 -13.48
CA GLN A 50 -3.36 0.10 -14.92
C GLN A 50 -3.16 1.53 -15.41
N ASP A 51 -4.01 2.46 -15.00
CA ASP A 51 -3.92 3.87 -15.42
C ASP A 51 -2.59 4.51 -15.04
N VAL A 52 -2.07 4.21 -13.85
CA VAL A 52 -0.81 4.79 -13.37
C VAL A 52 0.41 4.03 -13.88
N PHE A 53 0.47 2.71 -13.69
CA PHE A 53 1.69 1.95 -13.99
C PHE A 53 1.86 1.61 -15.47
N VAL A 54 0.77 1.36 -16.19
CA VAL A 54 0.85 0.94 -17.59
C VAL A 54 0.64 2.13 -18.53
N VAL A 55 -0.42 2.91 -18.33
CA VAL A 55 -0.78 4.00 -19.25
C VAL A 55 0.07 5.25 -19.00
N GLU A 56 0.10 5.77 -17.76
CA GLU A 56 0.83 7.02 -17.47
C GLU A 56 2.34 6.85 -17.56
N GLN A 57 2.88 5.72 -17.06
CA GLN A 57 4.32 5.46 -17.10
C GLN A 57 4.80 4.89 -18.45
N GLU A 58 3.86 4.67 -19.39
CA GLU A 58 4.15 4.09 -20.72
C GLU A 58 4.96 2.78 -20.64
N CYS A 59 4.71 1.99 -19.60
CA CYS A 59 5.43 0.77 -19.30
C CYS A 59 4.53 -0.47 -19.49
N PRO A 60 4.57 -1.12 -20.65
CA PRO A 60 3.75 -2.31 -20.91
C PRO A 60 4.33 -3.53 -20.19
N TYR A 61 3.84 -3.82 -19.00
CA TYR A 61 4.20 -5.02 -18.24
C TYR A 61 2.94 -5.66 -17.61
N ALA A 62 3.08 -6.90 -17.15
CA ALA A 62 1.99 -7.62 -16.50
C ALA A 62 1.81 -7.13 -15.05
N ASP A 63 1.09 -6.03 -14.85
CA ASP A 63 0.83 -5.50 -13.52
C ASP A 63 0.05 -6.49 -12.64
N LEU A 64 -0.90 -7.21 -13.21
CA LEU A 64 -1.61 -8.30 -12.54
C LEU A 64 -0.74 -9.57 -12.60
N ASP A 65 0.05 -9.79 -11.56
CA ASP A 65 1.07 -10.84 -11.48
C ASP A 65 0.59 -12.12 -10.75
N GLY A 66 -0.70 -12.20 -10.41
CA GLY A 66 -1.31 -13.30 -9.67
C GLY A 66 -1.11 -13.23 -8.16
N ARG A 67 -0.17 -12.44 -7.66
CA ARG A 67 0.12 -12.33 -6.23
C ARG A 67 -0.95 -11.58 -5.44
N ASP A 68 -1.86 -10.90 -6.13
CA ASP A 68 -3.02 -10.24 -5.53
C ASP A 68 -3.96 -11.24 -4.84
N LEU A 69 -3.94 -12.50 -5.28
CA LEU A 69 -4.77 -13.60 -4.77
C LEU A 69 -4.12 -14.38 -3.62
N GLU A 70 -2.86 -14.13 -3.29
CA GLU A 70 -2.17 -14.81 -2.20
C GLU A 70 -2.88 -14.53 -0.85
N PRO A 71 -3.10 -15.53 0.01
CA PRO A 71 -3.89 -15.36 1.24
C PRO A 71 -3.31 -14.31 2.21
N GLY A 72 -1.99 -14.13 2.21
CA GLY A 72 -1.28 -13.13 3.02
C GLY A 72 -1.31 -11.73 2.46
N THR A 73 -1.71 -11.56 1.18
CA THR A 73 -1.72 -10.23 0.54
C THR A 73 -2.71 -9.29 1.22
N ARG A 74 -2.28 -8.05 1.40
CA ARG A 74 -3.14 -6.95 1.88
C ARG A 74 -3.15 -5.84 0.84
N HIS A 75 -4.36 -5.43 0.49
CA HIS A 75 -4.63 -4.28 -0.36
C HIS A 75 -4.98 -3.11 0.55
N LEU A 76 -4.28 -2.00 0.40
CA LEU A 76 -4.54 -0.76 1.11
C LEU A 76 -4.91 0.31 0.09
N TRP A 77 -5.95 1.08 0.37
CA TRP A 77 -6.36 2.15 -0.55
C TRP A 77 -7.07 3.30 0.18
N VAL A 78 -7.08 4.44 -0.49
CA VAL A 78 -7.83 5.63 -0.07
C VAL A 78 -8.85 5.93 -1.16
N ASP A 79 -10.10 6.16 -0.75
CA ASP A 79 -11.18 6.60 -1.64
C ASP A 79 -11.39 8.12 -1.53
N ASP A 80 -11.75 8.75 -2.65
CA ASP A 80 -12.38 10.06 -2.70
C ASP A 80 -13.73 9.89 -3.43
N GLU A 81 -14.84 10.30 -2.78
CA GLU A 81 -16.20 10.11 -3.30
C GLU A 81 -16.50 8.67 -3.78
N SER A 82 -15.96 7.67 -3.08
CA SER A 82 -16.10 6.23 -3.38
C SER A 82 -15.29 5.73 -4.60
N GLU A 83 -14.39 6.54 -5.14
CA GLU A 83 -13.42 6.14 -6.16
C GLU A 83 -12.03 6.02 -5.54
N PRO A 84 -11.29 4.92 -5.80
CA PRO A 84 -9.95 4.79 -5.28
C PRO A 84 -9.00 5.80 -5.95
N VAL A 85 -8.29 6.56 -5.11
CA VAL A 85 -7.35 7.59 -5.56
C VAL A 85 -5.91 7.33 -5.13
N GLY A 86 -5.70 6.38 -4.25
CA GLY A 86 -4.39 5.91 -3.83
C GLY A 86 -4.42 4.43 -3.49
N TYR A 87 -3.32 3.73 -3.71
CA TYR A 87 -3.22 2.29 -3.50
C TYR A 87 -1.82 1.87 -3.07
N LEU A 88 -1.75 0.79 -2.29
CA LEU A 88 -0.54 0.11 -1.89
C LEU A 88 -0.83 -1.38 -1.70
N ARG A 89 0.11 -2.24 -2.12
CA ARG A 89 0.05 -3.68 -1.87
C ARG A 89 1.11 -4.12 -0.87
N MET A 90 0.72 -4.92 0.11
CA MET A 90 1.63 -5.65 0.98
C MET A 90 1.56 -7.13 0.66
N LEU A 91 2.70 -7.75 0.48
CA LEU A 91 2.86 -9.19 0.31
C LEU A 91 3.61 -9.77 1.50
N GLU A 92 3.24 -10.95 1.97
CA GLU A 92 4.10 -11.72 2.88
C GLU A 92 5.40 -12.10 2.14
N ASP A 93 6.55 -11.84 2.75
CA ASP A 93 7.86 -12.06 2.17
C ASP A 93 8.84 -12.60 3.22
N GLY A 94 8.90 -13.92 3.32
CA GLY A 94 9.74 -14.60 4.29
C GLY A 94 9.31 -14.33 5.72
N ASP A 95 10.13 -13.60 6.45
CA ASP A 95 9.92 -13.24 7.86
C ASP A 95 9.22 -11.89 8.06
N GLY A 96 8.77 -11.26 6.97
CA GLY A 96 8.18 -9.92 7.03
C GLY A 96 7.28 -9.59 5.85
N TRP A 97 7.33 -8.34 5.43
CA TRP A 97 6.46 -7.79 4.40
C TRP A 97 7.23 -7.17 3.23
N ARG A 98 6.71 -7.34 2.03
CA ARG A 98 7.12 -6.58 0.87
C ARG A 98 6.04 -5.57 0.49
N ILE A 99 6.40 -4.30 0.53
CA ILE A 99 5.54 -3.20 0.07
C ILE A 99 5.80 -2.97 -1.42
N GLY A 100 4.73 -2.86 -2.19
CA GLY A 100 4.81 -2.57 -3.61
C GLY A 100 3.55 -1.92 -4.15
N ARG A 101 3.56 -1.59 -5.43
CA ARG A 101 2.42 -0.97 -6.11
C ARG A 101 1.92 0.30 -5.41
N VAL A 102 2.83 1.10 -4.83
CA VAL A 102 2.48 2.37 -4.19
C VAL A 102 2.21 3.40 -5.26
N LEU A 103 0.99 3.92 -5.29
CA LEU A 103 0.58 4.90 -6.28
C LEU A 103 -0.47 5.87 -5.73
N VAL A 104 -0.56 7.03 -6.37
CA VAL A 104 -1.63 8.02 -6.16
C VAL A 104 -2.06 8.52 -7.54
N ALA A 105 -3.37 8.59 -7.76
CA ALA A 105 -3.96 9.16 -8.97
C ALA A 105 -3.41 10.58 -9.19
N ARG A 106 -3.09 10.93 -10.44
CA ARG A 106 -2.42 12.19 -10.79
C ARG A 106 -3.10 13.44 -10.21
N SER A 107 -4.44 13.44 -10.23
CA SER A 107 -5.26 14.55 -9.70
C SER A 107 -5.20 14.70 -8.16
N HIS A 108 -4.68 13.71 -7.44
CA HIS A 108 -4.67 13.66 -5.97
C HIS A 108 -3.26 13.68 -5.38
N ARG A 109 -2.23 13.83 -6.19
CA ARG A 109 -0.84 13.91 -5.70
C ARG A 109 -0.59 15.18 -4.89
N GLY A 110 0.40 15.13 -3.99
CA GLY A 110 0.74 16.26 -3.12
C GLY A 110 -0.21 16.48 -1.95
N ARG A 111 -1.14 15.55 -1.68
CA ARG A 111 -2.12 15.62 -0.59
C ARG A 111 -1.84 14.68 0.57
N GLY A 112 -0.64 14.09 0.65
CA GLY A 112 -0.25 13.18 1.75
C GLY A 112 -0.79 11.75 1.65
N ILE A 113 -1.50 11.37 0.58
CA ILE A 113 -2.14 10.05 0.43
C ILE A 113 -1.11 8.92 0.44
N ALA A 114 0.01 9.05 -0.31
CA ALA A 114 1.06 8.03 -0.31
C ALA A 114 1.70 7.87 1.07
N GLU A 115 1.89 8.96 1.81
CA GLU A 115 2.38 8.91 3.18
C GLU A 115 1.41 8.17 4.11
N ALA A 116 0.11 8.45 4.00
CA ALA A 116 -0.91 7.77 4.78
C ALA A 116 -0.93 6.27 4.49
N LEU A 117 -0.83 5.87 3.23
CA LEU A 117 -0.76 4.46 2.82
C LEU A 117 0.45 3.74 3.41
N VAL A 118 1.65 4.34 3.34
CA VAL A 118 2.87 3.71 3.91
C VAL A 118 2.78 3.61 5.43
N ARG A 119 2.30 4.65 6.13
CA ARG A 119 2.11 4.61 7.58
C ARG A 119 1.11 3.54 7.98
N ALA A 120 -0.03 3.45 7.30
CA ALA A 120 -1.03 2.40 7.54
C ALA A 120 -0.45 1.00 7.29
N ALA A 121 0.35 0.81 6.24
CA ALA A 121 1.01 -0.46 5.96
C ALA A 121 1.96 -0.88 7.10
N LEU A 122 2.75 0.06 7.64
CA LEU A 122 3.64 -0.20 8.78
C LEU A 122 2.87 -0.52 10.06
N GLU A 123 1.71 0.09 10.27
CA GLU A 123 0.85 -0.20 11.42
C GLU A 123 0.18 -1.57 11.29
N VAL A 124 -0.38 -1.88 10.13
CA VAL A 124 -1.06 -3.16 9.83
C VAL A 124 -0.11 -4.34 9.88
N GLY A 125 1.09 -4.21 9.34
CA GLY A 125 2.09 -5.26 9.31
C GLY A 125 2.82 -5.47 10.64
N GLY A 126 2.73 -4.53 11.57
CA GLY A 126 3.37 -4.62 12.88
C GLY A 126 4.90 -4.49 12.83
N PRO A 127 5.62 -5.16 13.74
CA PRO A 127 7.08 -5.04 13.83
C PRO A 127 7.78 -5.83 12.73
N GLY A 128 7.88 -5.30 11.54
CA GLY A 128 8.63 -5.78 10.37
C GLY A 128 9.36 -7.12 10.43
N PRO A 129 10.34 -7.37 9.59
CA PRO A 129 10.98 -6.45 8.65
C PRO A 129 10.13 -6.13 7.41
N TYR A 130 10.42 -4.99 6.81
CA TYR A 130 9.79 -4.56 5.56
C TYR A 130 10.83 -4.40 4.46
N ARG A 131 10.42 -4.76 3.23
CA ARG A 131 11.24 -4.63 2.01
C ARG A 131 10.43 -3.94 0.94
N LEU A 132 11.09 -3.17 0.11
CA LEU A 132 10.54 -2.57 -1.11
C LEU A 132 11.65 -2.25 -2.11
N ASP A 133 11.26 -2.08 -3.37
CA ASP A 133 12.14 -1.60 -4.42
C ASP A 133 11.67 -0.19 -4.80
N ALA A 134 12.39 0.81 -4.31
CA ALA A 134 12.06 2.20 -4.55
C ALA A 134 12.59 2.65 -5.92
N GLN A 135 11.78 3.32 -6.72
CA GLN A 135 12.32 4.08 -7.84
C GLN A 135 13.40 5.03 -7.31
N SER A 136 14.55 5.10 -7.96
CA SER A 136 15.76 5.71 -7.38
C SER A 136 15.57 7.14 -6.87
N TYR A 137 14.73 7.93 -7.53
CA TYR A 137 14.42 9.30 -7.10
C TYR A 137 13.54 9.38 -5.84
N LEU A 138 12.94 8.27 -5.37
CA LEU A 138 12.10 8.20 -4.19
C LEU A 138 12.82 7.66 -2.93
N THR A 139 14.06 7.28 -3.02
CA THR A 139 14.82 6.71 -1.89
C THR A 139 14.83 7.64 -0.67
N GLY A 140 15.05 8.93 -0.86
CA GLY A 140 15.00 9.94 0.21
C GLY A 140 13.61 10.10 0.82
N TRP A 141 12.56 9.89 0.03
CA TRP A 141 11.19 9.91 0.53
C TRP A 141 10.90 8.70 1.44
N TYR A 142 11.30 7.48 1.02
CA TYR A 142 11.14 6.29 1.85
C TYR A 142 12.04 6.29 3.10
N ALA A 143 13.20 6.94 3.05
CA ALA A 143 14.08 7.10 4.22
C ALA A 143 13.38 7.79 5.40
N ARG A 144 12.41 8.66 5.14
CA ARG A 144 11.61 9.31 6.18
C ARG A 144 10.76 8.34 7.00
N PHE A 145 10.49 7.14 6.48
CA PHE A 145 9.80 6.06 7.18
C PHE A 145 10.75 5.02 7.79
N GLY A 146 12.04 5.30 7.81
CA GLY A 146 13.06 4.41 8.37
C GLY A 146 13.53 3.31 7.41
N PHE A 147 13.27 3.43 6.11
CA PHE A 147 13.85 2.55 5.11
C PHE A 147 15.26 2.98 4.75
N GLU A 148 16.15 2.00 4.60
CA GLU A 148 17.54 2.19 4.20
C GLU A 148 17.84 1.33 2.95
N PRO A 149 18.71 1.80 2.04
CA PRO A 149 19.19 0.97 0.93
C PRO A 149 19.77 -0.35 1.43
N SER A 150 19.40 -1.45 0.77
CA SER A 150 19.83 -2.80 1.14
C SER A 150 20.55 -3.55 0.02
N GLY A 151 20.78 -2.90 -1.11
CA GLY A 151 21.50 -3.45 -2.26
C GLY A 151 21.80 -2.37 -3.31
N PRO A 152 22.49 -2.76 -4.38
CA PRO A 152 22.80 -1.83 -5.48
C PRO A 152 21.56 -1.45 -6.28
N GLU A 153 21.64 -0.30 -6.95
CA GLU A 153 20.63 0.10 -7.94
C GLU A 153 20.55 -0.93 -9.07
N PHE A 154 19.34 -1.19 -9.54
CA PHE A 154 19.08 -2.05 -10.70
C PHE A 154 17.98 -1.41 -11.57
N VAL A 155 17.88 -1.88 -12.81
CA VAL A 155 16.86 -1.38 -13.75
C VAL A 155 15.78 -2.45 -13.92
N GLU A 156 14.54 -2.08 -13.68
CA GLU A 156 13.35 -2.90 -13.93
C GLU A 156 12.42 -2.13 -14.85
N ASP A 157 12.03 -2.73 -15.96
CA ASP A 157 11.17 -2.13 -16.99
C ASP A 157 11.62 -0.72 -17.43
N GLY A 158 12.94 -0.53 -17.55
CA GLY A 158 13.55 0.74 -17.95
C GLY A 158 13.62 1.82 -16.86
N ILE A 159 13.18 1.52 -15.64
CA ILE A 159 13.16 2.46 -14.52
C ILE A 159 14.21 2.03 -13.49
N PRO A 160 15.13 2.93 -13.07
CA PRO A 160 16.09 2.63 -12.01
C PRO A 160 15.41 2.47 -10.64
N HIS A 161 15.77 1.40 -9.93
CA HIS A 161 15.25 1.08 -8.60
C HIS A 161 16.39 0.80 -7.62
N VAL A 162 16.17 1.11 -6.35
CA VAL A 162 17.05 0.75 -5.24
C VAL A 162 16.29 -0.14 -4.27
N PRO A 163 16.78 -1.36 -3.97
CA PRO A 163 16.18 -2.19 -2.94
C PRO A 163 16.37 -1.52 -1.57
N MET A 164 15.30 -1.41 -0.81
CA MET A 164 15.32 -0.82 0.51
C MET A 164 14.69 -1.75 1.55
N ARG A 165 15.17 -1.64 2.78
CA ARG A 165 14.65 -2.41 3.89
C ARG A 165 14.47 -1.51 5.12
N ARG A 166 13.52 -1.92 5.99
CA ARG A 166 13.30 -1.40 7.33
C ARG A 166 13.20 -2.58 8.29
N GLY A 167 13.98 -2.55 9.36
CA GLY A 167 14.01 -3.56 10.43
C GLY A 167 12.86 -3.47 11.39
#